data_8db2c8fb824d2b3203e1c69b3155f15c
#
_entry.id   8db2c8fb824d2b3203e1c69b3155f15c
#
_cell.length_a   1.000
_cell.length_b   1.000
_cell.length_c   1.000
_cell.angle_alpha   90.00
_cell.angle_beta   90.00
_cell.angle_gamma   90.00
#
_symmetry.space_group_name_H-M   'P 1'
#
loop_
_entity.id
_entity.type
_entity.pdbx_description
1 polymer ?
#
loop_
_entity_poly.entity_id
_entity_poly.type
_entity_poly.pdbx_seq_one_letter_code
_entity_poly.pdbx_strand_id
1 'polypeptide(L)'
;QKKKFLPKLISGDHVGALAMSESGSGSDVVSMTLKAEKRNDYYRLTGSKYWITNGPDASTLIVYAKTSPEAGSKGITAFIIEKDMVGFSTSAHFDKLGMRGSNTAELIFDDVKVPFENVLGQENRGVEVLMSGLDFERVVLAGIGTGIMAACMDEVMPYVSSRKQFGKPIGNFQLM
;
A
#
# COMPACT_ATOMS: atom_id res chain seq x y z
N GLN A 1 -14.66 5.03 -14.77
CA GLN A 1 -13.69 5.10 -13.69
C GLN A 1 -12.46 5.93 -14.10
N LYS A 2 -11.69 5.56 -15.16
CA LYS A 2 -10.45 6.25 -15.56
C LYS A 2 -10.64 7.76 -15.70
N LYS A 3 -11.68 8.22 -16.39
CA LYS A 3 -11.97 9.65 -16.59
C LYS A 3 -12.33 10.38 -15.28
N LYS A 4 -12.86 9.68 -14.28
CA LYS A 4 -13.24 10.26 -12.98
C LYS A 4 -12.01 10.38 -12.06
N PHE A 5 -11.21 9.33 -11.93
CA PHE A 5 -10.18 9.24 -10.89
C PHE A 5 -8.76 9.60 -11.36
N LEU A 6 -8.35 9.18 -12.58
CA LEU A 6 -6.97 9.35 -13.01
C LEU A 6 -6.52 10.82 -13.16
N PRO A 7 -7.31 11.76 -13.69
CA PRO A 7 -6.83 13.14 -13.87
C PRO A 7 -6.30 13.76 -12.57
N LYS A 8 -7.03 13.63 -11.48
CA LYS A 8 -6.64 14.18 -10.18
C LYS A 8 -5.49 13.43 -9.51
N LEU A 9 -5.37 12.12 -9.75
CA LEU A 9 -4.22 11.33 -9.28
C LEU A 9 -2.95 11.69 -10.07
N ILE A 10 -3.06 11.96 -11.37
CA ILE A 10 -1.94 12.35 -12.23
C ILE A 10 -1.47 13.78 -11.91
N SER A 11 -2.39 14.71 -11.68
CA SER A 11 -2.04 16.09 -11.30
C SER A 11 -1.47 16.22 -9.88
N GLY A 12 -1.69 15.21 -9.03
CA GLY A 12 -1.32 15.25 -7.61
C GLY A 12 -2.36 15.94 -6.71
N ASP A 13 -3.51 16.37 -7.26
CA ASP A 13 -4.61 16.92 -6.47
C ASP A 13 -5.23 15.86 -5.55
N HIS A 14 -5.14 14.60 -5.93
CA HIS A 14 -5.55 13.46 -5.13
C HIS A 14 -4.36 12.56 -4.81
N VAL A 15 -4.24 12.16 -3.56
CA VAL A 15 -3.33 11.10 -3.10
C VAL A 15 -4.05 9.77 -3.23
N GLY A 16 -3.34 8.75 -3.73
CA GLY A 16 -3.82 7.37 -3.81
C GLY A 16 -3.30 6.49 -2.70
N ALA A 17 -4.07 5.47 -2.32
CA ALA A 17 -3.62 4.40 -1.42
C ALA A 17 -4.09 3.03 -1.90
N LEU A 18 -3.31 1.98 -1.54
CA LEU A 18 -3.64 0.58 -1.77
C LEU A 18 -3.85 -0.12 -0.43
N ALA A 19 -5.02 -0.72 -0.22
CA ALA A 19 -5.43 -1.30 1.04
C ALA A 19 -5.69 -2.81 0.92
N MET A 20 -4.64 -3.61 1.15
CA MET A 20 -4.69 -5.08 1.15
C MET A 20 -4.70 -5.64 2.57
N SER A 21 -3.68 -5.26 3.35
CA SER A 21 -3.34 -5.87 4.63
C SER A 21 -4.36 -5.60 5.73
N GLU A 22 -4.48 -6.55 6.64
CA GLU A 22 -5.25 -6.44 7.88
C GLU A 22 -4.37 -6.83 9.07
N SER A 23 -4.78 -6.58 10.28
CA SER A 23 -4.01 -6.92 11.49
C SER A 23 -3.66 -8.41 11.59
N GLY A 24 -4.54 -9.28 11.10
CA GLY A 24 -4.35 -10.74 11.04
C GLY A 24 -3.95 -11.29 9.67
N SER A 25 -3.76 -10.45 8.64
CA SER A 25 -3.54 -10.87 7.25
C SER A 25 -2.58 -9.93 6.53
N GLY A 26 -1.28 -10.23 6.61
CA GLY A 26 -0.20 -9.50 5.95
C GLY A 26 0.32 -10.23 4.72
N SER A 27 1.26 -11.17 4.90
CA SER A 27 1.79 -11.99 3.80
C SER A 27 0.73 -12.86 3.15
N ASP A 28 -0.18 -13.43 3.92
CA ASP A 28 -1.36 -14.15 3.44
C ASP A 28 -2.55 -13.20 3.30
N VAL A 29 -2.47 -12.27 2.35
CA VAL A 29 -3.53 -11.29 2.10
C VAL A 29 -4.86 -11.92 1.65
N VAL A 30 -4.83 -13.15 1.14
CA VAL A 30 -6.03 -13.88 0.73
C VAL A 30 -6.91 -14.25 1.92
N SER A 31 -6.32 -14.38 3.11
CA SER A 31 -7.03 -14.63 4.37
C SER A 31 -7.67 -13.37 4.99
N MET A 32 -7.75 -12.27 4.24
CA MET A 32 -8.44 -11.05 4.68
C MET A 32 -9.89 -11.32 5.13
N THR A 33 -10.37 -10.49 6.03
CA THR A 33 -11.68 -10.64 6.68
C THR A 33 -12.64 -9.47 6.42
N LEU A 34 -12.17 -8.34 5.87
CA LEU A 34 -13.03 -7.24 5.47
C LEU A 34 -14.13 -7.74 4.55
N LYS A 35 -15.38 -7.57 4.93
CA LYS A 35 -16.54 -8.06 4.20
C LYS A 35 -17.10 -7.02 3.25
N ALA A 36 -17.57 -7.45 2.09
CA ALA A 36 -18.34 -6.65 1.14
C ALA A 36 -19.65 -7.38 0.82
N GLU A 37 -20.72 -7.03 1.53
CA GLU A 37 -22.03 -7.62 1.31
C GLU A 37 -22.75 -6.94 0.16
N LYS A 38 -23.14 -7.71 -0.86
CA LYS A 38 -23.92 -7.20 -1.98
C LYS A 38 -25.34 -6.85 -1.54
N ARG A 39 -25.80 -5.66 -1.89
CA ARG A 39 -27.17 -5.17 -1.72
C ARG A 39 -27.79 -4.89 -3.10
N ASN A 40 -28.98 -4.33 -3.14
CA ASN A 40 -29.71 -4.13 -4.40
C ASN A 40 -28.93 -3.27 -5.42
N ASP A 41 -28.28 -2.18 -4.96
CA ASP A 41 -27.63 -1.16 -5.80
C ASP A 41 -26.22 -0.76 -5.34
N TYR A 42 -25.68 -1.39 -4.26
CA TYR A 42 -24.38 -1.10 -3.69
C TYR A 42 -23.77 -2.34 -2.98
N TYR A 43 -22.49 -2.24 -2.64
CA TYR A 43 -21.85 -3.13 -1.65
C TYR A 43 -21.74 -2.42 -0.31
N ARG A 44 -22.03 -3.14 0.78
CA ARG A 44 -21.79 -2.68 2.14
C ARG A 44 -20.48 -3.26 2.65
N LEU A 45 -19.49 -2.38 2.92
CA LEU A 45 -18.19 -2.78 3.44
C LEU A 45 -18.16 -2.60 4.96
N THR A 46 -17.70 -3.67 5.67
CA THR A 46 -17.59 -3.67 7.15
C THR A 46 -16.32 -4.40 7.58
N GLY A 47 -15.50 -3.74 8.40
CA GLY A 47 -14.22 -4.24 8.91
C GLY A 47 -13.11 -3.19 8.86
N SER A 48 -11.85 -3.62 8.83
CA SER A 48 -10.73 -2.68 8.76
C SER A 48 -9.58 -3.19 7.89
N LYS A 49 -8.69 -2.26 7.47
CA LYS A 49 -7.41 -2.51 6.83
C LYS A 49 -6.29 -1.88 7.66
N TYR A 50 -5.14 -2.52 7.72
CA TYR A 50 -4.07 -2.15 8.62
C TYR A 50 -2.75 -1.91 7.87
N TRP A 51 -1.89 -1.02 8.38
CA TRP A 51 -0.63 -0.64 7.77
C TRP A 51 -0.77 0.03 6.39
N ILE A 52 -1.80 0.87 6.21
CA ILE A 52 -2.06 1.46 4.90
C ILE A 52 -1.27 2.76 4.74
N THR A 53 -0.27 2.71 3.87
CA THR A 53 0.50 3.88 3.43
C THR A 53 -0.40 4.88 2.73
N ASN A 54 -0.23 6.16 3.05
CA ASN A 54 -1.08 7.26 2.62
C ASN A 54 -2.55 7.15 3.06
N GLY A 55 -2.93 6.15 3.87
CA GLY A 55 -4.31 5.94 4.31
C GLY A 55 -4.99 7.20 4.83
N PRO A 56 -4.36 7.98 5.74
CA PRO A 56 -4.93 9.22 6.29
C PRO A 56 -5.10 10.34 5.26
N ASP A 57 -4.26 10.38 4.24
CA ASP A 57 -4.17 11.47 3.27
C ASP A 57 -4.91 11.16 1.96
N ALA A 58 -5.14 9.87 1.68
CA ALA A 58 -5.67 9.41 0.41
C ALA A 58 -7.10 9.92 0.15
N SER A 59 -7.30 10.50 -1.03
CA SER A 59 -8.62 10.87 -1.53
C SER A 59 -9.28 9.73 -2.31
N THR A 60 -8.47 8.83 -2.86
CA THR A 60 -8.90 7.67 -3.67
C THR A 60 -8.14 6.43 -3.23
N LEU A 61 -8.83 5.40 -2.82
CA LEU A 61 -8.23 4.18 -2.29
C LEU A 61 -8.69 2.96 -3.09
N ILE A 62 -7.76 2.03 -3.37
CA ILE A 62 -8.11 0.70 -3.87
C ILE A 62 -8.14 -0.25 -2.69
N VAL A 63 -9.32 -0.81 -2.41
CA VAL A 63 -9.57 -1.64 -1.23
C VAL A 63 -10.03 -3.02 -1.69
N TYR A 64 -9.42 -4.08 -1.13
CA TYR A 64 -9.80 -5.47 -1.40
C TYR A 64 -10.64 -6.01 -0.25
N ALA A 65 -11.79 -6.62 -0.59
CA ALA A 65 -12.73 -7.16 0.39
C ALA A 65 -13.34 -8.48 -0.07
N LYS A 66 -13.80 -9.30 0.88
CA LYS A 66 -14.49 -10.57 0.63
C LYS A 66 -15.94 -10.31 0.20
N THR A 67 -16.24 -10.64 -1.03
CA THR A 67 -17.61 -10.71 -1.57
C THR A 67 -18.21 -12.11 -1.48
N SER A 68 -17.36 -13.15 -1.50
CA SER A 68 -17.74 -14.55 -1.34
C SER A 68 -16.72 -15.24 -0.42
N PRO A 69 -16.86 -15.15 0.93
CA PRO A 69 -15.85 -15.62 1.88
C PRO A 69 -15.45 -17.09 1.72
N GLU A 70 -16.41 -17.94 1.35
CA GLU A 70 -16.26 -19.39 1.15
C GLU A 70 -15.42 -19.74 -0.10
N ALA A 71 -15.30 -18.82 -1.05
CA ALA A 71 -14.57 -19.04 -2.31
C ALA A 71 -13.05 -18.76 -2.22
N GLY A 72 -12.53 -18.47 -1.00
CA GLY A 72 -11.10 -18.23 -0.79
C GLY A 72 -10.57 -17.04 -1.61
N SER A 73 -9.55 -17.27 -2.43
CA SER A 73 -8.97 -16.24 -3.30
C SER A 73 -9.92 -15.77 -4.43
N LYS A 74 -10.82 -16.63 -4.85
CA LYS A 74 -11.84 -16.35 -5.88
C LYS A 74 -13.05 -15.60 -5.33
N GLY A 75 -13.08 -15.27 -4.04
CA GLY A 75 -14.15 -14.53 -3.39
C GLY A 75 -13.76 -13.11 -3.01
N ILE A 76 -12.69 -12.55 -3.59
CA ILE A 76 -12.18 -11.21 -3.32
C ILE A 76 -12.52 -10.29 -4.48
N THR A 77 -13.02 -9.09 -4.15
CA THR A 77 -13.29 -8.02 -5.11
C THR A 77 -12.48 -6.77 -4.75
N ALA A 78 -12.02 -6.05 -5.77
CA ALA A 78 -11.37 -4.76 -5.61
C ALA A 78 -12.39 -3.62 -5.74
N PHE A 79 -12.32 -2.63 -4.87
CA PHE A 79 -13.22 -1.47 -4.82
C PHE A 79 -12.44 -0.17 -4.86
N ILE A 80 -12.99 0.84 -5.52
CA ILE A 80 -12.52 2.23 -5.42
C ILE A 80 -13.32 2.92 -4.32
N ILE A 81 -12.63 3.33 -3.26
CA ILE A 81 -13.19 4.06 -2.13
C ILE A 81 -12.78 5.52 -2.23
N GLU A 82 -13.71 6.42 -1.98
CA GLU A 82 -13.50 7.86 -1.90
C GLU A 82 -13.52 8.27 -0.42
N LYS A 83 -12.64 9.20 -0.03
CA LYS A 83 -12.40 9.58 1.39
C LYS A 83 -13.67 10.04 2.13
N ASP A 84 -14.58 10.65 1.42
CA ASP A 84 -15.81 11.26 1.94
C ASP A 84 -17.02 10.31 1.95
N MET A 85 -16.83 9.03 1.65
CA MET A 85 -17.90 8.03 1.81
C MET A 85 -18.30 7.92 3.29
N VAL A 86 -19.62 7.97 3.55
CA VAL A 86 -20.17 7.85 4.92
C VAL A 86 -19.80 6.49 5.51
N GLY A 87 -19.32 6.49 6.75
CA GLY A 87 -18.87 5.30 7.46
C GLY A 87 -17.39 4.95 7.23
N PHE A 88 -16.69 5.64 6.32
CA PHE A 88 -15.24 5.49 6.15
C PHE A 88 -14.50 6.45 7.09
N SER A 89 -13.48 5.95 7.78
CA SER A 89 -12.60 6.76 8.64
C SER A 89 -11.21 6.12 8.73
N THR A 90 -10.27 6.86 9.32
CA THR A 90 -8.91 6.41 9.55
C THR A 90 -8.52 6.61 11.02
N SER A 91 -7.63 5.77 11.54
CA SER A 91 -7.00 6.00 12.84
C SER A 91 -6.04 7.18 12.80
N ALA A 92 -5.49 7.57 13.95
CA ALA A 92 -4.29 8.40 14.01
C ALA A 92 -3.12 7.72 13.28
N HIS A 93 -2.14 8.53 12.84
CA HIS A 93 -0.92 8.02 12.22
C HIS A 93 -0.16 7.09 13.16
N PHE A 94 0.37 6.00 12.64
CA PHE A 94 1.22 5.11 13.42
C PHE A 94 2.58 5.75 13.71
N ASP A 95 3.01 5.65 14.94
CA ASP A 95 4.38 6.03 15.36
C ASP A 95 5.33 4.88 15.02
N LYS A 96 6.00 5.00 13.86
CA LYS A 96 6.85 3.95 13.31
C LYS A 96 8.31 4.14 13.70
N LEU A 97 9.07 3.04 13.79
CA LEU A 97 10.50 3.05 14.07
C LEU A 97 11.30 3.79 12.97
N GLY A 98 10.92 3.59 11.71
CA GLY A 98 11.51 4.24 10.53
C GLY A 98 10.46 4.67 9.52
N MET A 99 10.89 5.27 8.40
CA MET A 99 10.01 5.80 7.35
C MET A 99 8.92 6.73 7.91
N ARG A 100 9.28 7.56 8.88
CA ARG A 100 8.35 8.41 9.66
C ARG A 100 7.68 9.50 8.82
N GLY A 101 8.31 9.89 7.70
CA GLY A 101 7.72 10.81 6.72
C GLY A 101 6.65 10.19 5.83
N SER A 102 6.45 8.86 5.87
CA SER A 102 5.40 8.15 5.15
C SER A 102 4.22 7.90 6.09
N ASN A 103 3.13 8.66 5.94
CA ASN A 103 1.94 8.52 6.76
C ASN A 103 1.30 7.13 6.57
N THR A 104 1.06 6.44 7.67
CA THR A 104 0.52 5.08 7.68
C THR A 104 -0.52 4.97 8.79
N ALA A 105 -1.66 4.36 8.51
CA ALA A 105 -2.75 4.22 9.49
C ALA A 105 -3.59 2.97 9.23
N GLU A 106 -4.52 2.69 10.14
CA GLU A 106 -5.63 1.80 9.95
C GLU A 106 -6.75 2.53 9.19
N LEU A 107 -7.43 1.82 8.28
CA LEU A 107 -8.67 2.24 7.64
C LEU A 107 -9.84 1.49 8.28
N ILE A 108 -10.89 2.20 8.60
CA ILE A 108 -12.08 1.68 9.28
C ILE A 108 -13.28 1.82 8.36
N PHE A 109 -14.00 0.73 8.17
CA PHE A 109 -15.21 0.65 7.35
C PHE A 109 -16.39 0.26 8.24
N ASP A 110 -17.22 1.23 8.58
CA ASP A 110 -18.45 1.05 9.36
C ASP A 110 -19.65 1.17 8.43
N ASP A 111 -20.05 0.02 7.87
CA ASP A 111 -21.17 -0.08 6.92
C ASP A 111 -21.09 0.87 5.70
N VAL A 112 -19.87 1.06 5.17
CA VAL A 112 -19.63 1.95 4.03
C VAL A 112 -20.37 1.47 2.80
N LYS A 113 -21.19 2.34 2.21
CA LYS A 113 -21.93 2.06 0.98
C LYS A 113 -21.07 2.39 -0.24
N VAL A 114 -20.76 1.37 -1.02
CA VAL A 114 -19.93 1.46 -2.23
C VAL A 114 -20.75 1.13 -3.46
N PRO A 115 -20.99 2.09 -4.37
CA PRO A 115 -21.76 1.85 -5.60
C PRO A 115 -21.13 0.76 -6.48
N PHE A 116 -21.95 0.05 -7.26
CA PHE A 116 -21.45 -0.99 -8.16
C PHE A 116 -20.45 -0.49 -9.19
N GLU A 117 -20.59 0.76 -9.64
CA GLU A 117 -19.64 1.39 -10.55
C GLU A 117 -18.24 1.60 -9.95
N ASN A 118 -18.08 1.50 -8.63
CA ASN A 118 -16.80 1.57 -7.94
C ASN A 118 -16.10 0.19 -7.82
N VAL A 119 -16.69 -0.89 -8.32
CA VAL A 119 -15.98 -2.16 -8.46
C VAL A 119 -14.87 -2.00 -9.51
N LEU A 120 -13.62 -2.22 -9.11
CA LEU A 120 -12.47 -2.19 -10.00
C LEU A 120 -12.25 -3.57 -10.62
N GLY A 121 -12.39 -3.66 -11.94
CA GLY A 121 -12.38 -4.93 -12.66
C GLY A 121 -13.72 -5.66 -12.58
N GLN A 122 -13.71 -6.90 -12.12
CA GLN A 122 -14.91 -7.75 -12.01
C GLN A 122 -15.10 -8.26 -10.57
N GLU A 123 -16.33 -8.47 -10.18
CA GLU A 123 -16.69 -9.12 -8.91
C GLU A 123 -15.97 -10.47 -8.78
N ASN A 124 -15.43 -10.77 -7.61
CA ASN A 124 -14.69 -12.01 -7.30
C ASN A 124 -13.38 -12.23 -8.10
N ARG A 125 -12.86 -11.20 -8.80
CA ARG A 125 -11.58 -11.23 -9.51
C ARG A 125 -10.59 -10.18 -8.99
N GLY A 126 -10.74 -9.75 -7.75
CA GLY A 126 -9.87 -8.77 -7.12
C GLY A 126 -8.40 -9.19 -7.05
N VAL A 127 -8.12 -10.49 -6.90
CA VAL A 127 -6.73 -11.00 -6.89
C VAL A 127 -6.02 -10.74 -8.22
N GLU A 128 -6.71 -10.79 -9.35
CA GLU A 128 -6.10 -10.48 -10.66
C GLU A 128 -5.72 -9.00 -10.75
N VAL A 129 -6.58 -8.11 -10.24
CA VAL A 129 -6.30 -6.67 -10.14
C VAL A 129 -5.07 -6.45 -9.25
N LEU A 130 -5.01 -7.13 -8.09
CA LEU A 130 -3.90 -7.06 -7.15
C LEU A 130 -2.58 -7.47 -7.80
N MET A 131 -2.54 -8.65 -8.41
CA MET A 131 -1.32 -9.20 -9.02
C MET A 131 -0.80 -8.33 -10.16
N SER A 132 -1.69 -7.76 -10.98
CA SER A 132 -1.28 -6.86 -12.07
C SER A 132 -0.54 -5.61 -11.58
N GLY A 133 -0.84 -5.12 -10.36
CA GLY A 133 -0.16 -3.99 -9.72
C GLY A 133 1.16 -4.42 -9.04
N LEU A 134 1.13 -5.55 -8.32
CA LEU A 134 2.27 -6.01 -7.53
C LEU A 134 3.51 -6.34 -8.37
N ASP A 135 3.37 -6.79 -9.59
CA ASP A 135 4.51 -7.09 -10.46
C ASP A 135 5.33 -5.83 -10.77
N PHE A 136 4.65 -4.72 -11.07
CA PHE A 136 5.30 -3.41 -11.23
C PHE A 136 5.89 -2.89 -9.93
N GLU A 137 5.16 -2.99 -8.83
CA GLU A 137 5.59 -2.53 -7.51
C GLU A 137 6.89 -3.22 -7.08
N ARG A 138 6.99 -4.54 -7.22
CA ARG A 138 8.19 -5.31 -6.88
C ARG A 138 9.43 -4.86 -7.66
N VAL A 139 9.28 -4.57 -8.94
CA VAL A 139 10.38 -4.06 -9.78
C VAL A 139 10.80 -2.66 -9.33
N VAL A 140 9.86 -1.76 -9.11
CA VAL A 140 10.14 -0.37 -8.72
C VAL A 140 10.77 -0.31 -7.33
N LEU A 141 10.31 -1.12 -6.37
CA LEU A 141 10.86 -1.18 -5.01
C LEU A 141 12.35 -1.60 -4.98
N ALA A 142 12.82 -2.39 -5.94
CA ALA A 142 14.24 -2.73 -6.04
C ALA A 142 15.13 -1.49 -6.20
N GLY A 143 14.60 -0.40 -6.78
CA GLY A 143 15.30 0.88 -6.92
C GLY A 143 15.66 1.54 -5.59
N ILE A 144 14.86 1.32 -4.53
CA ILE A 144 15.16 1.84 -3.19
C ILE A 144 16.44 1.21 -2.65
N GLY A 145 16.55 -0.13 -2.70
CA GLY A 145 17.74 -0.84 -2.24
C GLY A 145 19.01 -0.45 -3.01
N THR A 146 18.93 -0.37 -4.33
CA THR A 146 20.06 0.02 -5.17
C THR A 146 20.48 1.47 -4.93
N GLY A 147 19.53 2.40 -4.73
CA GLY A 147 19.82 3.78 -4.39
C GLY A 147 20.53 3.93 -3.04
N ILE A 148 20.09 3.19 -2.01
CA ILE A 148 20.75 3.18 -0.70
C ILE A 148 22.17 2.60 -0.81
N MET A 149 22.36 1.50 -1.54
CA MET A 149 23.69 0.92 -1.74
C MET A 149 24.64 1.89 -2.44
N ALA A 150 24.18 2.58 -3.48
CA ALA A 150 24.97 3.61 -4.18
C ALA A 150 25.38 4.73 -3.21
N ALA A 151 24.44 5.28 -2.46
CA ALA A 151 24.71 6.34 -1.48
C ALA A 151 25.70 5.89 -0.41
N CYS A 152 25.61 4.65 0.09
CA CYS A 152 26.58 4.09 1.01
C CYS A 152 27.99 4.02 0.40
N MET A 153 28.10 3.63 -0.86
CA MET A 153 29.40 3.59 -1.56
C MET A 153 29.99 4.99 -1.73
N ASP A 154 29.17 5.97 -2.09
CA ASP A 154 29.62 7.36 -2.25
C ASP A 154 30.18 7.96 -0.95
N GLU A 155 29.64 7.57 0.21
CA GLU A 155 30.14 7.98 1.53
C GLU A 155 31.36 7.18 1.98
N VAL A 156 31.35 5.86 1.78
CA VAL A 156 32.41 4.98 2.28
C VAL A 156 33.70 5.14 1.51
N MET A 157 33.67 5.28 0.19
CA MET A 157 34.90 5.35 -0.64
C MET A 157 35.83 6.52 -0.27
N PRO A 158 35.35 7.77 -0.14
CA PRO A 158 36.18 8.88 0.34
C PRO A 158 36.65 8.67 1.78
N TYR A 159 35.79 8.11 2.65
CA TYR A 159 36.12 7.89 4.04
C TYR A 159 37.29 6.90 4.22
N VAL A 160 37.25 5.73 3.58
CA VAL A 160 38.33 4.72 3.69
C VAL A 160 39.65 5.21 3.09
N SER A 161 39.59 6.14 2.13
CA SER A 161 40.76 6.75 1.51
C SER A 161 41.38 7.88 2.35
N SER A 162 40.59 8.56 3.18
CA SER A 162 41.05 9.70 4.01
C SER A 162 41.33 9.32 5.46
N ARG A 163 40.52 8.44 6.06
CA ARG A 163 40.68 8.00 7.45
C ARG A 163 41.96 7.19 7.62
N LYS A 164 42.83 7.61 8.55
CA LYS A 164 44.10 6.93 8.82
C LYS A 164 44.07 6.21 10.17
N GLN A 165 44.64 5.00 10.20
CA GLN A 165 45.00 4.27 11.39
C GLN A 165 46.37 3.55 11.10
N PHE A 166 47.17 3.36 12.14
CA PHE A 166 48.52 2.76 12.01
C PHE A 166 49.38 3.45 10.93
N GLY A 167 49.26 4.77 10.79
CA GLY A 167 50.04 5.62 9.88
C GLY A 167 49.63 5.60 8.40
N LYS A 168 48.57 4.87 8.02
CA LYS A 168 48.10 4.78 6.61
C LYS A 168 46.58 4.81 6.50
N PRO A 169 46.02 5.15 5.31
CA PRO A 169 44.60 5.06 5.07
C PRO A 169 44.02 3.69 5.38
N ILE A 170 42.84 3.61 5.96
CA ILE A 170 42.23 2.31 6.32
C ILE A 170 41.93 1.46 5.10
N GLY A 171 41.62 2.07 3.94
CA GLY A 171 41.47 1.37 2.68
C GLY A 171 42.69 0.60 2.15
N ASN A 172 43.88 0.85 2.75
CA ASN A 172 45.12 0.12 2.39
C ASN A 172 45.30 -1.16 3.21
N PHE A 173 44.35 -1.50 4.08
CA PHE A 173 44.38 -2.82 4.77
C PHE A 173 43.64 -3.85 3.94
N GLN A 174 44.04 -5.12 4.11
CA GLN A 174 43.42 -6.25 3.42
C GLN A 174 41.94 -6.39 3.82
N LEU A 175 41.09 -6.73 2.87
CA LEU A 175 39.65 -6.97 3.03
C LEU A 175 38.84 -5.73 3.42
N MET A 176 39.34 -4.52 3.14
CA MET A 176 38.55 -3.28 3.29
C MET A 176 37.96 -2.83 1.94
#